data_e8f77945eabb00f0edc07f641e10654f
#
_entry.id   e8f77945eabb00f0edc07f641e10654f
#
_cell.length_a   1.000
_cell.length_b   1.000
_cell.length_c   1.000
_cell.angle_alpha   90.00
_cell.angle_beta   90.00
_cell.angle_gamma   90.00
#
_symmetry.space_group_name_H-M   'P 1'
#
loop_
_entity.id
_entity.type
_entity.pdbx_description
1 polymer ?
#
loop_
_entity_poly.entity_id
_entity_poly.type
_entity_poly.pdbx_seq_one_letter_code
_entity_poly.pdbx_strand_id
1 'polypeptide(L)'
;FVGTDPRDEKWLMKISGLRENSRITLHELHHAMSVLIGSNAYSNVDYMLTGEQQQNLVLTAQKKSVSSVNLGVRFDSEEVIGVLVNATFDHRARNHSKLGFTGRVGGKTSFARLDYAIERNPLRNLNLAYQFTYQDLDIYKKGDKTFNTSYTHHFAEFGYSDMNWLNFKFKLGLRYEYYDYNFFLYTGDNNQYEVKPEGFISYFAMAHLETFDKRYFPTKGVSLKADYSFYTDNFVSYNGHAPFSAVGLNFTSVIPVTSHFSILPSLYGRVLIGGNLAYPFLNAVGGEVEGRYVPQQLPFAGINRMEIFDNSVAVARLHFRQRIAGNNYISLIGNYAIHHDDFFHLLKGKNVWGGSLGYAYNSIAGPLSATFSMSNQNTSLQFYLNLGFSF
;
A
#
# COMPACT_ATOMS: atom_id res chain seq x y z
N PHE A 1 -10.58 -27.92 -19.89
CA PHE A 1 -10.92 -26.51 -19.65
C PHE A 1 -11.75 -25.96 -20.81
N VAL A 2 -12.75 -25.14 -20.52
CA VAL A 2 -13.63 -24.50 -21.51
C VAL A 2 -13.55 -22.99 -21.33
N GLY A 3 -13.52 -22.23 -22.44
CA GLY A 3 -13.39 -20.78 -22.43
C GLY A 3 -11.96 -20.26 -22.26
N THR A 4 -10.97 -21.16 -22.31
CA THR A 4 -9.54 -20.86 -22.21
C THR A 4 -8.84 -20.95 -23.56
N ASP A 5 -7.69 -20.27 -23.71
CA ASP A 5 -6.82 -20.49 -24.87
C ASP A 5 -6.12 -21.87 -24.72
N PRO A 6 -6.07 -22.72 -25.77
CA PRO A 6 -5.37 -24.00 -25.71
C PRO A 6 -3.90 -23.92 -25.26
N ARG A 7 -3.27 -22.78 -25.47
CA ARG A 7 -1.90 -22.52 -25.02
C ARG A 7 -1.79 -22.33 -23.50
N ASP A 8 -2.87 -21.87 -22.87
CA ASP A 8 -2.94 -21.67 -21.42
C ASP A 8 -3.26 -22.96 -20.67
N GLU A 9 -3.76 -24.00 -21.35
CA GLU A 9 -4.23 -25.23 -20.71
C GLU A 9 -3.15 -25.95 -19.91
N LYS A 10 -1.95 -26.09 -20.46
CA LYS A 10 -0.80 -26.68 -19.76
C LYS A 10 -0.42 -25.89 -18.50
N TRP A 11 -0.51 -24.58 -18.59
CA TRP A 11 -0.25 -23.70 -17.46
C TRP A 11 -1.34 -23.81 -16.40
N LEU A 12 -2.61 -23.85 -16.82
CA LEU A 12 -3.77 -24.03 -15.92
C LEU A 12 -3.70 -25.37 -15.18
N MET A 13 -3.39 -26.45 -15.88
CA MET A 13 -3.18 -27.77 -15.26
C MET A 13 -2.06 -27.72 -14.24
N LYS A 14 -0.96 -27.06 -14.55
CA LYS A 14 0.18 -26.95 -13.65
C LYS A 14 -0.14 -26.16 -12.38
N ILE A 15 -0.82 -25.02 -12.50
CA ILE A 15 -1.12 -24.15 -11.33
C ILE A 15 -2.25 -24.71 -10.48
N SER A 16 -3.26 -25.34 -11.09
CA SER A 16 -4.38 -25.95 -10.38
C SER A 16 -3.98 -27.23 -9.62
N GLY A 17 -2.85 -27.83 -9.99
CA GLY A 17 -2.44 -29.13 -9.47
C GLY A 17 -3.26 -30.32 -9.99
N LEU A 18 -4.21 -30.06 -10.90
CA LEU A 18 -5.05 -31.07 -11.50
C LEU A 18 -4.25 -31.89 -12.53
N ARG A 19 -4.60 -33.17 -12.65
CA ARG A 19 -4.00 -34.10 -13.64
C ARG A 19 -5.09 -34.80 -14.41
N GLU A 20 -4.87 -34.96 -15.69
CA GLU A 20 -5.77 -35.78 -16.53
C GLU A 20 -5.86 -37.22 -16.02
N ASN A 21 -7.02 -37.82 -16.17
CA ASN A 21 -7.30 -39.19 -15.78
C ASN A 21 -6.95 -39.53 -14.32
N SER A 22 -6.98 -38.58 -13.41
CA SER A 22 -6.76 -38.74 -11.98
C SER A 22 -8.07 -38.70 -11.19
N ARG A 23 -8.11 -39.41 -10.05
CA ARG A 23 -9.20 -39.21 -9.08
C ARG A 23 -8.96 -37.91 -8.32
N ILE A 24 -10.01 -37.11 -8.18
CA ILE A 24 -9.95 -35.82 -7.54
C ILE A 24 -10.93 -35.80 -6.37
N THR A 25 -10.49 -35.34 -5.22
CA THR A 25 -11.35 -35.08 -4.07
C THR A 25 -12.02 -33.72 -4.19
N LEU A 26 -13.15 -33.50 -3.51
CA LEU A 26 -13.82 -32.20 -3.46
C LEU A 26 -12.91 -31.13 -2.87
N HIS A 27 -12.06 -31.46 -1.92
CA HIS A 27 -11.08 -30.56 -1.34
C HIS A 27 -10.03 -30.10 -2.37
N GLU A 28 -9.47 -31.03 -3.15
CA GLU A 28 -8.52 -30.70 -4.22
C GLU A 28 -9.17 -29.85 -5.31
N LEU A 29 -10.44 -30.13 -5.65
CA LEU A 29 -11.19 -29.31 -6.61
C LEU A 29 -11.38 -27.88 -6.10
N HIS A 30 -11.83 -27.69 -4.86
CA HIS A 30 -11.98 -26.37 -4.27
C HIS A 30 -10.64 -25.63 -4.16
N HIS A 31 -9.56 -26.35 -3.82
CA HIS A 31 -8.21 -25.78 -3.81
C HIS A 31 -7.79 -25.33 -5.21
N ALA A 32 -7.97 -26.18 -6.23
CA ALA A 32 -7.68 -25.84 -7.62
C ALA A 32 -8.46 -24.61 -8.10
N MET A 33 -9.75 -24.53 -7.82
CA MET A 33 -10.58 -23.36 -8.15
C MET A 33 -10.08 -22.11 -7.44
N SER A 34 -9.76 -22.21 -6.16
CA SER A 34 -9.21 -21.08 -5.38
C SER A 34 -7.89 -20.57 -5.95
N VAL A 35 -7.02 -21.46 -6.40
CA VAL A 35 -5.76 -21.12 -7.06
C VAL A 35 -5.99 -20.44 -8.41
N LEU A 36 -6.92 -20.96 -9.21
CA LEU A 36 -7.27 -20.40 -10.52
C LEU A 36 -7.86 -18.99 -10.40
N ILE A 37 -8.78 -18.77 -9.45
CA ILE A 37 -9.34 -17.46 -9.13
C ILE A 37 -8.26 -16.54 -8.57
N GLY A 38 -7.45 -17.05 -7.65
CA GLY A 38 -6.35 -16.31 -7.00
C GLY A 38 -5.25 -15.88 -7.99
N SER A 39 -5.10 -16.59 -9.12
CA SER A 39 -4.17 -16.18 -10.19
C SER A 39 -4.55 -14.83 -10.83
N ASN A 40 -5.75 -14.34 -10.56
CA ASN A 40 -6.33 -13.11 -11.13
C ASN A 40 -6.35 -13.11 -12.67
N ALA A 41 -6.21 -14.28 -13.28
CA ALA A 41 -6.20 -14.50 -14.71
C ALA A 41 -7.61 -14.61 -15.29
N TYR A 42 -8.51 -15.08 -14.46
CA TYR A 42 -9.90 -15.37 -14.85
C TYR A 42 -10.84 -14.60 -13.91
N SER A 43 -11.93 -14.10 -14.47
CA SER A 43 -12.95 -13.36 -13.71
C SER A 43 -13.92 -14.28 -13.00
N ASN A 44 -14.13 -15.46 -13.57
CA ASN A 44 -15.00 -16.49 -13.03
C ASN A 44 -14.42 -17.88 -13.35
N VAL A 45 -14.51 -18.80 -12.41
CA VAL A 45 -14.14 -20.21 -12.60
C VAL A 45 -15.26 -21.05 -12.02
N ASP A 46 -15.96 -21.78 -12.87
CA ASP A 46 -17.03 -22.70 -12.49
C ASP A 46 -16.67 -24.13 -12.90
N TYR A 47 -17.29 -25.09 -12.26
CA TYR A 47 -17.12 -26.48 -12.63
C TYR A 47 -18.45 -27.18 -12.86
N MET A 48 -18.43 -28.14 -13.75
CA MET A 48 -19.54 -29.02 -14.02
C MET A 48 -19.02 -30.47 -14.16
N LEU A 49 -19.74 -31.39 -13.57
CA LEU A 49 -19.49 -32.83 -13.76
C LEU A 49 -20.41 -33.34 -14.88
N THR A 50 -19.84 -33.98 -15.87
CA THR A 50 -20.57 -34.53 -17.03
C THR A 50 -20.25 -36.02 -17.20
N GLY A 51 -21.23 -36.80 -17.69
CA GLY A 51 -21.11 -38.25 -17.92
C GLY A 51 -21.84 -39.11 -16.87
N GLU A 52 -22.46 -40.21 -17.33
CA GLU A 52 -23.25 -41.10 -16.46
C GLU A 52 -22.42 -42.22 -15.81
N GLN A 53 -21.45 -42.80 -16.52
CA GLN A 53 -20.59 -43.89 -16.01
C GLN A 53 -19.19 -43.44 -15.63
N GLN A 54 -18.63 -42.47 -16.33
CA GLN A 54 -17.40 -41.78 -16.00
C GLN A 54 -17.67 -40.31 -15.91
N GLN A 55 -17.48 -39.72 -14.73
CA GLN A 55 -17.69 -38.31 -14.54
C GLN A 55 -16.46 -37.54 -15.05
N ASN A 56 -16.67 -36.70 -16.03
CA ASN A 56 -15.67 -35.75 -16.52
C ASN A 56 -15.83 -34.41 -15.81
N LEU A 57 -14.75 -33.93 -15.22
CA LEU A 57 -14.72 -32.57 -14.68
C LEU A 57 -14.48 -31.54 -15.80
N VAL A 58 -15.47 -30.71 -16.05
CA VAL A 58 -15.37 -29.58 -16.98
C VAL A 58 -15.21 -28.30 -16.17
N LEU A 59 -14.05 -27.67 -16.29
CA LEU A 59 -13.77 -26.36 -15.70
C LEU A 59 -13.99 -25.28 -16.76
N THR A 60 -14.93 -24.40 -16.50
CA THR A 60 -15.21 -23.22 -17.32
C THR A 60 -14.54 -22.01 -16.70
N ALA A 61 -13.62 -21.41 -17.44
CA ALA A 61 -12.89 -20.24 -16.96
C ALA A 61 -13.05 -19.08 -17.94
N GLN A 62 -13.63 -17.98 -17.46
CA GLN A 62 -13.80 -16.77 -18.26
C GLN A 62 -12.56 -15.89 -18.14
N LYS A 63 -11.85 -15.73 -19.26
CA LYS A 63 -10.64 -14.89 -19.31
C LYS A 63 -10.96 -13.44 -18.93
N LYS A 64 -10.24 -12.91 -17.97
CA LYS A 64 -10.33 -11.50 -17.62
C LYS A 64 -9.68 -10.67 -18.71
N SER A 65 -10.32 -9.57 -19.15
CA SER A 65 -9.65 -8.60 -20.02
C SER A 65 -8.46 -8.01 -19.27
N VAL A 66 -7.29 -8.09 -19.84
CA VAL A 66 -6.06 -7.95 -19.09
C VAL A 66 -5.29 -6.71 -19.47
N SER A 67 -5.47 -6.20 -20.67
CA SER A 67 -4.95 -4.91 -21.07
C SER A 67 -5.96 -3.83 -20.73
N SER A 68 -5.54 -2.84 -19.97
CA SER A 68 -6.39 -1.75 -19.51
C SER A 68 -5.61 -0.44 -19.48
N VAL A 69 -6.33 0.66 -19.73
CA VAL A 69 -5.85 2.00 -19.47
C VAL A 69 -6.82 2.64 -18.48
N ASN A 70 -6.29 3.09 -17.37
CA ASN A 70 -7.05 3.73 -16.30
C ASN A 70 -6.58 5.17 -16.15
N LEU A 71 -7.52 6.07 -16.02
CA LEU A 71 -7.29 7.48 -15.73
C LEU A 71 -7.85 7.78 -14.34
N GLY A 72 -7.09 8.48 -13.53
CA GLY A 72 -7.50 8.97 -12.22
C GLY A 72 -7.24 10.45 -12.09
N VAL A 73 -8.20 11.17 -11.54
CA VAL A 73 -8.04 12.59 -11.18
C VAL A 73 -8.43 12.74 -9.72
N ARG A 74 -7.66 13.54 -8.99
CA ARG A 74 -7.93 13.87 -7.60
C ARG A 74 -7.71 15.35 -7.38
N PHE A 75 -8.57 15.94 -6.56
CA PHE A 75 -8.42 17.29 -6.03
C PHE A 75 -8.38 17.20 -4.51
N ASP A 76 -7.48 17.91 -3.89
CA ASP A 76 -7.47 18.06 -2.44
C ASP A 76 -6.84 19.40 -2.03
N SER A 77 -7.08 19.78 -0.76
CA SER A 77 -6.66 21.08 -0.22
C SER A 77 -5.14 21.21 -0.04
N GLU A 78 -4.36 20.16 -0.27
CA GLU A 78 -2.91 20.17 -0.03
C GLU A 78 -2.10 20.10 -1.31
N GLU A 79 -2.46 19.21 -2.23
CA GLU A 79 -1.76 19.02 -3.51
C GLU A 79 -2.44 19.76 -4.66
N VAL A 80 -3.65 20.27 -4.43
CA VAL A 80 -4.55 20.95 -5.38
C VAL A 80 -5.07 19.97 -6.43
N ILE A 81 -4.23 19.45 -7.31
CA ILE A 81 -4.62 18.51 -8.37
C ILE A 81 -3.57 17.42 -8.53
N GLY A 82 -4.03 16.20 -8.72
CA GLY A 82 -3.21 15.06 -9.13
C GLY A 82 -3.91 14.30 -10.26
N VAL A 83 -3.15 13.99 -11.31
CA VAL A 83 -3.59 13.17 -12.45
C VAL A 83 -2.74 11.92 -12.50
N LEU A 84 -3.40 10.77 -12.62
CA LEU A 84 -2.74 9.47 -12.75
C LEU A 84 -3.20 8.79 -14.04
N VAL A 85 -2.23 8.24 -14.75
CA VAL A 85 -2.45 7.35 -15.89
C VAL A 85 -1.82 6.01 -15.57
N ASN A 86 -2.59 4.94 -15.69
CA ASN A 86 -2.08 3.59 -15.56
C ASN A 86 -2.45 2.79 -16.82
N ALA A 87 -1.45 2.20 -17.47
CA ALA A 87 -1.64 1.31 -18.60
C ALA A 87 -1.05 -0.06 -18.26
N THR A 88 -1.83 -1.12 -18.45
CA THR A 88 -1.39 -2.50 -18.24
C THR A 88 -1.55 -3.28 -19.53
N PHE A 89 -0.51 -3.98 -19.94
CA PHE A 89 -0.47 -4.84 -21.11
C PHE A 89 -0.17 -6.26 -20.69
N ASP A 90 -1.00 -7.18 -21.10
CA ASP A 90 -0.85 -8.59 -20.76
C ASP A 90 -0.40 -9.41 -21.99
N HIS A 91 0.74 -10.08 -21.88
CA HIS A 91 1.32 -10.96 -22.90
C HIS A 91 1.18 -12.44 -22.53
N ARG A 92 0.06 -12.84 -21.93
CA ARG A 92 -0.17 -14.22 -21.45
C ARG A 92 -0.02 -15.28 -22.53
N ALA A 93 -0.41 -14.94 -23.75
CA ALA A 93 -0.37 -15.88 -24.87
C ALA A 93 1.03 -16.41 -25.21
N ARG A 94 2.10 -15.74 -24.76
CA ARG A 94 3.47 -16.15 -25.08
C ARG A 94 4.30 -16.47 -23.83
N ASN A 95 4.28 -15.61 -22.80
CA ASN A 95 5.22 -15.69 -21.68
C ASN A 95 4.57 -15.56 -20.31
N HIS A 96 3.22 -15.52 -20.20
CA HIS A 96 2.52 -15.21 -18.95
C HIS A 96 3.09 -13.98 -18.24
N SER A 97 3.40 -12.94 -19.02
CA SER A 97 4.00 -11.71 -18.51
C SER A 97 3.03 -10.54 -18.60
N LYS A 98 3.20 -9.59 -17.68
CA LYS A 98 2.47 -8.32 -17.64
C LYS A 98 3.47 -7.18 -17.66
N LEU A 99 3.19 -6.19 -18.46
CA LEU A 99 3.90 -4.92 -18.47
C LEU A 99 2.94 -3.83 -17.99
N GLY A 100 3.32 -3.11 -16.94
CA GLY A 100 2.58 -1.99 -16.40
C GLY A 100 3.36 -0.69 -16.57
N PHE A 101 2.65 0.37 -16.91
CA PHE A 101 3.15 1.74 -16.84
C PHE A 101 2.21 2.54 -15.95
N THR A 102 2.76 3.29 -14.99
CA THR A 102 1.99 4.23 -14.17
C THR A 102 2.72 5.55 -14.14
N GLY A 103 2.03 6.59 -14.57
CA GLY A 103 2.50 7.97 -14.48
C GLY A 103 1.55 8.79 -13.60
N ARG A 104 2.12 9.60 -12.72
CA ARG A 104 1.39 10.58 -11.92
C ARG A 104 2.05 11.93 -12.05
N VAL A 105 1.23 12.95 -12.22
CA VAL A 105 1.61 14.35 -12.17
C VAL A 105 0.72 15.05 -11.16
N GLY A 106 1.33 15.73 -10.20
CA GLY A 106 0.64 16.48 -9.17
C GLY A 106 1.44 17.71 -8.73
N GLY A 107 0.82 18.57 -7.92
CA GLY A 107 1.44 19.81 -7.45
C GLY A 107 2.65 19.58 -6.53
N LYS A 108 2.69 18.44 -5.83
CA LYS A 108 3.74 18.11 -4.86
C LYS A 108 4.49 16.82 -5.21
N THR A 109 3.83 15.89 -5.88
CA THR A 109 4.41 14.58 -6.20
C THR A 109 4.18 14.25 -7.67
N SER A 110 5.26 13.94 -8.39
CA SER A 110 5.20 13.41 -9.75
C SER A 110 6.06 12.16 -9.84
N PHE A 111 5.56 11.12 -10.49
CA PHE A 111 6.36 9.91 -10.72
C PHE A 111 6.02 9.22 -12.03
N ALA A 112 6.98 8.45 -12.52
CA ALA A 112 6.81 7.50 -13.61
C ALA A 112 7.32 6.14 -13.15
N ARG A 113 6.51 5.10 -13.32
CA ARG A 113 6.81 3.72 -12.89
C ARG A 113 6.57 2.74 -14.03
N LEU A 114 7.51 1.82 -14.19
CA LEU A 114 7.42 0.66 -15.06
C LEU A 114 7.45 -0.59 -14.19
N ASP A 115 6.52 -1.51 -14.43
CA ASP A 115 6.42 -2.80 -13.76
C ASP A 115 6.42 -3.91 -14.82
N TYR A 116 7.27 -4.91 -14.63
CA TYR A 116 7.26 -6.12 -15.45
C TYR A 116 7.15 -7.34 -14.55
N ALA A 117 6.09 -8.12 -14.74
CA ALA A 117 5.84 -9.32 -13.97
C ALA A 117 5.81 -10.55 -14.86
N ILE A 118 6.45 -11.63 -14.44
CA ILE A 118 6.39 -12.96 -15.07
C ILE A 118 5.66 -13.89 -14.11
N GLU A 119 4.47 -14.31 -14.48
CA GLU A 119 3.62 -15.19 -13.69
C GLU A 119 3.88 -16.65 -14.06
N ARG A 120 4.79 -17.33 -13.37
CA ARG A 120 5.13 -18.74 -13.64
C ARG A 120 4.25 -19.73 -12.90
N ASN A 121 3.79 -19.36 -11.72
CA ASN A 121 2.99 -20.16 -10.82
C ASN A 121 2.35 -19.19 -9.82
N PRO A 122 1.15 -19.40 -9.25
CA PRO A 122 0.60 -18.57 -8.18
C PRO A 122 1.57 -18.37 -7.01
N LEU A 123 2.52 -19.29 -6.84
CA LEU A 123 3.51 -19.29 -5.77
C LEU A 123 4.90 -18.80 -6.21
N ARG A 124 5.12 -18.41 -7.47
CA ARG A 124 6.45 -18.05 -7.98
C ARG A 124 6.39 -17.05 -9.11
N ASN A 125 6.17 -15.79 -8.75
CA ASN A 125 6.16 -14.68 -9.69
C ASN A 125 7.45 -13.88 -9.55
N LEU A 126 8.03 -13.51 -10.68
CA LEU A 126 9.16 -12.59 -10.73
C LEU A 126 8.62 -11.22 -11.09
N ASN A 127 9.02 -10.21 -10.34
CA ASN A 127 8.63 -8.83 -10.57
C ASN A 127 9.88 -7.96 -10.70
N LEU A 128 9.90 -7.15 -11.73
CA LEU A 128 10.87 -6.06 -11.89
C LEU A 128 10.10 -4.76 -11.89
N ALA A 129 10.55 -3.79 -11.13
CA ALA A 129 9.95 -2.47 -11.14
C ALA A 129 11.05 -1.41 -11.15
N TYR A 130 10.79 -0.32 -11.87
CA TYR A 130 11.58 0.89 -11.80
C TYR A 130 10.65 2.08 -11.66
N GLN A 131 10.99 2.99 -10.76
CA GLN A 131 10.24 4.23 -10.55
C GLN A 131 11.20 5.41 -10.41
N PHE A 132 10.88 6.46 -11.12
CA PHE A 132 11.44 7.79 -10.89
C PHE A 132 10.39 8.65 -10.22
N THR A 133 10.75 9.32 -9.13
CA THR A 133 9.84 10.22 -8.40
C THR A 133 10.52 11.57 -8.19
N TYR A 134 9.78 12.63 -8.43
CA TYR A 134 10.05 13.96 -7.92
C TYR A 134 9.07 14.27 -6.80
N GLN A 135 9.58 14.68 -5.65
CA GLN A 135 8.80 15.00 -4.48
C GLN A 135 9.15 16.38 -3.95
N ASP A 136 8.14 17.22 -3.74
CA ASP A 136 8.22 18.50 -3.04
C ASP A 136 7.50 18.36 -1.68
N LEU A 137 8.22 18.57 -0.59
CA LEU A 137 7.74 18.37 0.77
C LEU A 137 7.74 19.66 1.55
N ASP A 138 6.58 20.01 2.09
CA ASP A 138 6.47 21.04 3.12
C ASP A 138 6.51 20.38 4.50
N ILE A 139 7.41 20.84 5.33
CA ILE A 139 7.60 20.38 6.70
C ILE A 139 7.04 21.43 7.66
N TYR A 140 6.27 20.98 8.61
CA TYR A 140 5.54 21.80 9.54
C TYR A 140 6.00 21.54 10.99
N LYS A 141 5.82 22.54 11.84
CA LYS A 141 6.00 22.45 13.30
C LYS A 141 4.88 23.23 13.97
N LYS A 142 4.07 22.56 14.76
CA LYS A 142 2.90 23.14 15.45
C LYS A 142 1.94 23.86 14.51
N GLY A 143 1.75 23.33 13.31
CA GLY A 143 0.87 23.89 12.29
C GLY A 143 1.49 24.93 11.37
N ASP A 144 2.66 25.48 11.69
CA ASP A 144 3.34 26.47 10.87
C ASP A 144 4.33 25.80 9.92
N LYS A 145 4.34 26.22 8.66
CA LYS A 145 5.33 25.77 7.69
C LYS A 145 6.70 26.31 8.08
N THR A 146 7.63 25.42 8.41
CA THR A 146 8.98 25.78 8.83
C THR A 146 9.99 25.66 7.71
N PHE A 147 9.80 24.68 6.82
CA PHE A 147 10.78 24.36 5.79
C PHE A 147 10.11 23.72 4.56
N ASN A 148 10.76 23.84 3.41
CA ASN A 148 10.42 23.14 2.20
C ASN A 148 11.65 22.40 1.70
N THR A 149 11.51 21.14 1.33
CA THR A 149 12.57 20.35 0.71
C THR A 149 12.03 19.62 -0.50
N SER A 150 12.87 19.46 -1.52
CA SER A 150 12.52 18.63 -2.66
C SER A 150 13.63 17.64 -2.95
N TYR A 151 13.25 16.48 -3.47
CA TYR A 151 14.21 15.45 -3.86
C TYR A 151 13.75 14.67 -5.08
N THR A 152 14.71 14.10 -5.77
CA THR A 152 14.48 13.04 -6.74
C THR A 152 14.80 11.69 -6.12
N HIS A 153 14.00 10.69 -6.46
CA HIS A 153 14.15 9.33 -5.97
C HIS A 153 14.09 8.34 -7.13
N HIS A 154 15.13 7.57 -7.29
CA HIS A 154 15.18 6.45 -8.20
C HIS A 154 15.02 5.16 -7.40
N PHE A 155 14.07 4.38 -7.78
CA PHE A 155 13.71 3.13 -7.13
C PHE A 155 13.74 1.99 -8.14
N ALA A 156 14.56 0.98 -7.90
CA ALA A 156 14.60 -0.23 -8.69
C ALA A 156 14.36 -1.44 -7.78
N GLU A 157 13.44 -2.33 -8.17
CA GLU A 157 13.04 -3.48 -7.35
C GLU A 157 13.09 -4.74 -8.18
N PHE A 158 13.72 -5.76 -7.65
CA PHE A 158 13.60 -7.14 -8.06
C PHE A 158 12.88 -7.93 -6.99
N GLY A 159 11.65 -8.35 -7.28
CA GLY A 159 10.80 -9.09 -6.37
C GLY A 159 10.61 -10.53 -6.82
N TYR A 160 10.74 -11.45 -5.88
CA TYR A 160 10.30 -12.81 -5.99
C TYR A 160 9.02 -12.93 -5.17
N SER A 161 7.88 -12.96 -5.86
CA SER A 161 6.57 -12.99 -5.22
C SER A 161 6.08 -14.41 -5.20
N ASP A 162 5.87 -14.94 -4.02
CA ASP A 162 5.54 -16.32 -3.90
C ASP A 162 4.12 -16.65 -3.59
N MET A 163 3.33 -15.72 -3.12
CA MET A 163 1.96 -16.00 -2.81
C MET A 163 1.06 -14.84 -3.22
N ASN A 164 0.27 -15.05 -4.26
CA ASN A 164 -0.94 -14.31 -4.54
C ASN A 164 -2.12 -15.23 -4.27
N TRP A 165 -2.44 -15.47 -3.00
CA TRP A 165 -3.48 -16.39 -2.63
C TRP A 165 -4.71 -15.64 -2.15
N LEU A 166 -5.72 -15.54 -3.03
CA LEU A 166 -6.99 -14.84 -2.75
C LEU A 166 -6.76 -13.41 -2.20
N ASN A 167 -6.74 -13.29 -0.90
CA ASN A 167 -6.63 -12.03 -0.17
C ASN A 167 -5.24 -11.81 0.46
N PHE A 168 -4.31 -12.75 0.26
CA PHE A 168 -2.97 -12.69 0.83
C PHE A 168 -1.92 -12.56 -0.26
N LYS A 169 -1.02 -11.60 -0.09
CA LYS A 169 0.13 -11.36 -0.96
C LYS A 169 1.39 -11.40 -0.11
N PHE A 170 2.37 -12.13 -0.58
CA PHE A 170 3.71 -12.13 -0.01
C PHE A 170 4.73 -11.79 -1.08
N LYS A 171 5.72 -10.99 -0.74
CA LYS A 171 6.78 -10.58 -1.65
C LYS A 171 8.08 -10.44 -0.89
N LEU A 172 9.15 -10.98 -1.45
CA LEU A 172 10.51 -10.75 -0.98
C LEU A 172 11.41 -10.40 -2.15
N GLY A 173 12.53 -9.74 -1.89
CA GLY A 173 13.43 -9.37 -2.96
C GLY A 173 14.52 -8.38 -2.55
N LEU A 174 15.05 -7.72 -3.57
CA LEU A 174 16.08 -6.71 -3.46
C LEU A 174 15.56 -5.39 -4.00
N ARG A 175 15.96 -4.29 -3.38
CA ARG A 175 15.73 -2.93 -3.85
C ARG A 175 17.02 -2.17 -3.92
N TYR A 176 17.08 -1.30 -4.89
CA TYR A 176 18.05 -0.21 -4.96
C TYR A 176 17.28 1.10 -4.94
N GLU A 177 17.63 1.99 -4.03
CA GLU A 177 17.03 3.29 -3.87
C GLU A 177 18.12 4.35 -3.87
N TYR A 178 17.95 5.40 -4.68
CA TYR A 178 18.87 6.51 -4.73
C TYR A 178 18.10 7.80 -4.52
N TYR A 179 18.52 8.57 -3.51
CA TYR A 179 17.94 9.85 -3.13
C TYR A 179 18.90 10.97 -3.43
N ASP A 180 18.39 12.02 -4.08
CA ASP A 180 19.11 13.25 -4.35
C ASP A 180 18.26 14.45 -3.91
N TYR A 181 18.68 15.09 -2.82
CA TYR A 181 17.98 16.20 -2.19
C TYR A 181 18.51 17.52 -2.72
N ASN A 182 17.60 18.37 -3.22
CA ASN A 182 17.94 19.69 -3.74
C ASN A 182 18.19 20.72 -2.62
N PHE A 183 17.67 20.46 -1.40
CA PHE A 183 17.78 21.33 -0.23
C PHE A 183 18.03 20.50 1.04
N PHE A 184 18.33 21.20 2.15
CA PHE A 184 18.55 20.57 3.44
C PHE A 184 17.29 19.88 3.97
N LEU A 185 17.43 18.69 4.51
CA LEU A 185 16.37 18.00 5.24
C LEU A 185 16.38 18.51 6.70
N TYR A 186 15.24 19.03 7.16
CA TYR A 186 15.08 19.49 8.53
C TYR A 186 14.62 18.37 9.46
N THR A 187 15.34 18.12 10.53
CA THR A 187 14.94 17.19 11.59
C THR A 187 14.63 17.99 12.85
N GLY A 188 13.37 18.27 13.11
CA GLY A 188 12.74 18.77 14.36
C GLY A 188 13.44 19.76 15.31
N ASP A 189 14.76 19.76 15.44
CA ASP A 189 15.53 20.47 16.47
C ASP A 189 16.28 21.72 15.99
N ASN A 190 15.77 22.41 14.97
CA ASN A 190 16.40 23.58 14.33
C ASN A 190 17.73 23.31 13.62
N ASN A 191 18.13 22.08 13.47
CA ASN A 191 19.36 21.71 12.76
C ASN A 191 19.02 21.43 11.28
N GLN A 192 19.62 22.21 10.40
CA GLN A 192 19.60 21.93 8.96
C GLN A 192 20.75 20.97 8.66
N TYR A 193 20.42 19.80 8.08
CA TYR A 193 21.43 18.87 7.64
C TYR A 193 21.49 18.88 6.11
N GLU A 194 22.68 19.01 5.57
CA GLU A 194 22.93 18.74 4.17
C GLU A 194 22.86 17.23 3.95
N VAL A 195 21.84 16.77 3.26
CA VAL A 195 21.73 15.37 2.87
C VAL A 195 22.41 15.22 1.50
N LYS A 196 23.56 14.54 1.48
CA LYS A 196 24.26 14.21 0.23
C LYS A 196 23.46 13.19 -0.55
N PRO A 197 23.56 13.22 -1.89
CA PRO A 197 23.02 12.15 -2.72
C PRO A 197 23.55 10.79 -2.25
N GLU A 198 22.65 9.82 -2.03
CA GLU A 198 23.02 8.54 -1.43
C GLU A 198 22.19 7.40 -2.01
N GLY A 199 22.86 6.26 -2.23
CA GLY A 199 22.26 5.03 -2.72
C GLY A 199 22.20 3.94 -1.66
N PHE A 200 21.08 3.23 -1.62
CA PHE A 200 20.82 2.15 -0.67
C PHE A 200 20.45 0.86 -1.41
N ILE A 201 20.98 -0.24 -0.93
CA ILE A 201 20.59 -1.57 -1.33
C ILE A 201 19.84 -2.20 -0.15
N SER A 202 18.62 -2.69 -0.38
CA SER A 202 17.87 -3.34 0.69
C SER A 202 17.37 -4.73 0.29
N TYR A 203 17.40 -5.63 1.27
CA TYR A 203 16.66 -6.88 1.26
C TYR A 203 15.32 -6.64 1.91
N PHE A 204 14.25 -7.03 1.26
CA PHE A 204 12.93 -6.76 1.81
C PHE A 204 12.01 -7.99 1.79
N ALA A 205 11.08 -8.01 2.71
CA ALA A 205 9.94 -8.92 2.74
C ALA A 205 8.67 -8.12 3.06
N MET A 206 7.60 -8.40 2.34
CA MET A 206 6.30 -7.76 2.52
C MET A 206 5.19 -8.80 2.54
N ALA A 207 4.26 -8.67 3.47
CA ALA A 207 3.05 -9.46 3.55
C ALA A 207 1.83 -8.52 3.61
N HIS A 208 0.81 -8.81 2.83
CA HIS A 208 -0.43 -8.05 2.82
C HIS A 208 -1.63 -8.98 2.75
N LEU A 209 -2.46 -8.95 3.78
CA LEU A 209 -3.76 -9.59 3.84
C LEU A 209 -4.84 -8.52 3.76
N GLU A 210 -5.80 -8.64 2.83
CA GLU A 210 -6.93 -7.73 2.73
C GLU A 210 -8.21 -8.50 2.43
N THR A 211 -9.20 -8.34 3.31
CA THR A 211 -10.51 -9.01 3.21
C THR A 211 -11.68 -8.03 3.15
N PHE A 212 -11.42 -6.75 2.87
CA PHE A 212 -12.46 -5.74 2.76
C PHE A 212 -13.45 -6.09 1.65
N ASP A 213 -14.74 -5.92 1.95
CA ASP A 213 -15.84 -6.15 1.00
C ASP A 213 -15.93 -5.06 -0.09
N LYS A 214 -15.37 -3.88 0.15
CA LYS A 214 -15.36 -2.73 -0.77
C LYS A 214 -14.07 -1.96 -0.65
N ARG A 215 -13.62 -1.39 -1.77
CA ARG A 215 -12.42 -0.53 -1.80
C ARG A 215 -12.61 0.76 -1.01
N TYR A 216 -13.76 1.41 -1.20
CA TYR A 216 -14.14 2.63 -0.47
C TYR A 216 -15.30 2.33 0.46
N PHE A 217 -15.25 2.89 1.66
CA PHE A 217 -16.25 2.68 2.71
C PHE A 217 -16.57 1.20 2.95
N PRO A 218 -15.55 0.35 3.20
CA PRO A 218 -15.78 -1.05 3.48
C PRO A 218 -16.71 -1.23 4.67
N THR A 219 -17.61 -2.23 4.62
CA THR A 219 -18.56 -2.48 5.69
C THR A 219 -18.12 -3.59 6.64
N LYS A 220 -17.19 -4.42 6.20
CA LYS A 220 -16.58 -5.53 6.98
C LYS A 220 -15.23 -5.91 6.42
N GLY A 221 -14.43 -6.58 7.22
CA GLY A 221 -13.16 -7.15 6.82
C GLY A 221 -11.98 -6.59 7.59
N VAL A 222 -10.79 -7.04 7.19
CA VAL A 222 -9.51 -6.72 7.83
C VAL A 222 -8.48 -6.45 6.75
N SER A 223 -7.61 -5.50 7.00
CA SER A 223 -6.38 -5.27 6.25
C SER A 223 -5.20 -5.35 7.22
N LEU A 224 -4.21 -6.16 6.88
CA LEU A 224 -2.96 -6.29 7.61
C LEU A 224 -1.80 -6.21 6.62
N LYS A 225 -0.96 -5.20 6.78
CA LYS A 225 0.29 -5.06 6.03
C LYS A 225 1.44 -5.18 7.01
N ALA A 226 2.42 -6.00 6.69
CA ALA A 226 3.68 -6.10 7.40
C ALA A 226 4.83 -5.99 6.40
N ASP A 227 5.82 -5.20 6.73
CA ASP A 227 7.01 -5.03 5.92
C ASP A 227 8.27 -5.06 6.79
N TYR A 228 9.32 -5.62 6.21
CA TYR A 228 10.65 -5.64 6.75
C TYR A 228 11.63 -5.25 5.65
N SER A 229 12.56 -4.38 5.95
CA SER A 229 13.65 -4.02 5.05
C SER A 229 14.96 -3.93 5.83
N PHE A 230 16.02 -4.47 5.24
CA PHE A 230 17.37 -4.46 5.77
C PHE A 230 18.26 -3.69 4.80
N TYR A 231 18.75 -2.54 5.23
CA TYR A 231 19.42 -1.54 4.40
C TYR A 231 20.93 -1.58 4.51
N THR A 232 21.58 -1.55 3.36
CA THR A 232 23.04 -1.51 3.19
C THR A 232 23.40 -0.51 2.09
N ASP A 233 24.68 -0.15 1.98
CA ASP A 233 25.22 0.59 0.82
C ASP A 233 25.99 -0.32 -0.16
N ASN A 234 26.45 -1.48 0.30
CA ASN A 234 27.34 -2.38 -0.42
C ASN A 234 26.98 -3.87 -0.28
N PHE A 235 25.70 -4.22 -0.01
CA PHE A 235 25.18 -5.56 0.28
C PHE A 235 25.53 -6.14 1.66
N VAL A 236 26.45 -5.57 2.41
CA VAL A 236 26.96 -6.15 3.67
C VAL A 236 26.92 -5.16 4.83
N SER A 237 27.29 -3.93 4.61
CA SER A 237 27.40 -2.90 5.64
C SER A 237 26.66 -1.61 5.21
N TYR A 238 26.62 -0.66 6.10
CA TYR A 238 26.16 0.71 5.83
C TYR A 238 27.14 1.70 6.43
N ASN A 239 27.74 2.57 5.60
CA ASN A 239 28.78 3.54 6.00
C ASN A 239 29.90 2.92 6.83
N GLY A 240 30.34 1.69 6.49
CA GLY A 240 31.36 0.96 7.23
C GLY A 240 30.94 0.40 8.58
N HIS A 241 29.66 0.51 8.93
CA HIS A 241 29.05 0.01 10.18
C HIS A 241 28.03 -1.10 9.88
N ALA A 242 27.41 -1.61 10.95
CA ALA A 242 26.31 -2.57 10.83
C ALA A 242 25.15 -1.94 10.05
N PRO A 243 24.48 -2.71 9.16
CA PRO A 243 23.27 -2.31 8.48
C PRO A 243 22.17 -1.94 9.45
N PHE A 244 21.17 -1.18 8.97
CA PHE A 244 19.98 -0.90 9.74
C PHE A 244 18.75 -1.57 9.16
N SER A 245 17.74 -1.76 9.98
CA SER A 245 16.48 -2.40 9.61
C SER A 245 15.30 -1.46 9.80
N ALA A 246 14.30 -1.60 8.93
CA ALA A 246 12.99 -1.00 9.12
C ALA A 246 11.95 -2.12 9.23
N VAL A 247 11.07 -2.01 10.22
CA VAL A 247 9.93 -2.92 10.44
C VAL A 247 8.67 -2.09 10.46
N GLY A 248 7.73 -2.41 9.59
CA GLY A 248 6.42 -1.77 9.49
C GLY A 248 5.29 -2.75 9.76
N LEU A 249 4.25 -2.28 10.45
CA LEU A 249 3.01 -3.02 10.67
C LEU A 249 1.83 -2.06 10.61
N ASN A 250 0.89 -2.32 9.69
CA ASN A 250 -0.35 -1.56 9.57
C ASN A 250 -1.53 -2.53 9.61
N PHE A 251 -2.38 -2.33 10.60
CA PHE A 251 -3.58 -3.12 10.81
C PHE A 251 -4.81 -2.23 10.81
N THR A 252 -5.86 -2.62 10.10
CA THR A 252 -7.18 -1.98 10.14
C THR A 252 -8.25 -3.05 10.07
N SER A 253 -9.24 -2.97 10.97
CA SER A 253 -10.43 -3.81 10.93
C SER A 253 -11.67 -2.96 10.76
N VAL A 254 -12.68 -3.49 10.10
CA VAL A 254 -14.01 -2.87 10.00
C VAL A 254 -15.02 -3.77 10.70
N ILE A 255 -15.54 -3.30 11.82
CA ILE A 255 -16.48 -3.99 12.67
C ILE A 255 -17.87 -3.35 12.46
N PRO A 256 -18.81 -4.04 11.77
CA PRO A 256 -20.17 -3.55 11.65
C PRO A 256 -20.90 -3.71 13.00
N VAL A 257 -21.34 -2.61 13.58
CA VAL A 257 -22.17 -2.62 14.79
C VAL A 257 -23.64 -2.67 14.41
N THR A 258 -24.02 -1.93 13.38
CA THR A 258 -25.33 -1.97 12.75
C THR A 258 -25.19 -1.94 11.24
N SER A 259 -26.28 -2.04 10.48
CA SER A 259 -26.27 -1.88 9.02
C SER A 259 -25.79 -0.50 8.53
N HIS A 260 -25.73 0.49 9.43
CA HIS A 260 -25.36 1.88 9.11
C HIS A 260 -24.20 2.41 9.94
N PHE A 261 -23.81 1.72 11.00
CA PHE A 261 -22.74 2.17 11.90
C PHE A 261 -21.62 1.12 11.97
N SER A 262 -20.39 1.58 11.77
CA SER A 262 -19.19 0.76 11.85
C SER A 262 -18.11 1.42 12.70
N ILE A 263 -17.34 0.59 13.40
CA ILE A 263 -16.15 1.00 14.15
C ILE A 263 -14.94 0.43 13.41
N LEU A 264 -13.96 1.29 13.15
CA LEU A 264 -12.74 0.93 12.43
C LEU A 264 -11.53 1.18 13.34
N PRO A 265 -11.16 0.21 14.20
CA PRO A 265 -9.88 0.27 14.90
C PRO A 265 -8.72 0.06 13.92
N SER A 266 -7.67 0.87 14.07
CA SER A 266 -6.44 0.75 13.30
C SER A 266 -5.22 0.93 14.19
N LEU A 267 -4.16 0.19 13.88
CA LEU A 267 -2.84 0.32 14.48
C LEU A 267 -1.82 0.47 13.36
N TYR A 268 -1.00 1.48 13.47
CA TYR A 268 0.12 1.73 12.57
C TYR A 268 1.39 1.79 13.40
N GLY A 269 2.41 1.09 12.97
CA GLY A 269 3.69 1.12 13.64
C GLY A 269 4.83 0.99 12.64
N ARG A 270 5.87 1.78 12.80
CA ARG A 270 7.10 1.60 12.07
C ARG A 270 8.29 1.97 12.92
N VAL A 271 9.29 1.12 12.92
CA VAL A 271 10.51 1.28 13.72
C VAL A 271 11.74 1.09 12.86
N LEU A 272 12.75 1.91 13.11
CA LEU A 272 14.10 1.76 12.58
C LEU A 272 14.98 1.21 13.69
N ILE A 273 15.80 0.23 13.37
CA ILE A 273 16.70 -0.46 14.31
C ILE A 273 18.10 -0.45 13.70
N GLY A 274 19.04 0.20 14.39
CA GLY A 274 20.44 0.29 13.98
C GLY A 274 21.19 1.43 14.67
N GLY A 275 22.50 1.42 14.61
CA GLY A 275 23.34 2.47 15.19
C GLY A 275 23.48 3.70 14.28
N ASN A 276 23.53 3.49 12.97
CA ASN A 276 23.56 4.53 11.95
C ASN A 276 22.28 4.44 11.12
N LEU A 277 21.42 5.42 11.22
CA LEU A 277 20.16 5.47 10.51
C LEU A 277 20.22 6.56 9.43
N ALA A 278 19.72 6.24 8.23
CA ALA A 278 19.69 7.20 7.14
C ALA A 278 18.43 8.06 7.19
N TYR A 279 18.59 9.36 7.05
CA TYR A 279 17.51 10.36 7.10
C TYR A 279 16.34 10.10 6.15
N PRO A 280 16.53 9.62 4.91
CA PRO A 280 15.43 9.34 4.00
C PRO A 280 14.40 8.34 4.53
N PHE A 281 14.77 7.53 5.51
CA PHE A 281 13.92 6.47 6.07
C PHE A 281 13.25 6.80 7.40
N LEU A 282 13.48 8.00 7.96
CA LEU A 282 12.81 8.46 9.16
C LEU A 282 11.28 8.33 9.02
N ASN A 283 10.64 7.84 10.08
CA ASN A 283 9.19 7.77 10.10
C ASN A 283 8.62 9.17 10.22
N ALA A 284 7.57 9.44 9.45
CA ALA A 284 6.86 10.72 9.48
C ALA A 284 5.44 10.51 10.00
N VAL A 285 4.96 11.39 10.87
CA VAL A 285 3.58 11.39 11.36
C VAL A 285 2.87 12.65 10.88
N GLY A 286 1.67 12.47 10.34
CA GLY A 286 0.80 13.54 9.90
C GLY A 286 0.04 13.18 8.62
N GLY A 287 -0.97 13.98 8.31
CA GLY A 287 -1.88 13.74 7.20
C GLY A 287 -2.96 12.70 7.50
N GLU A 288 -4.05 12.77 6.75
CA GLU A 288 -5.20 11.88 6.93
C GLU A 288 -5.01 10.50 6.28
N VAL A 289 -4.12 10.40 5.29
CA VAL A 289 -3.93 9.22 4.44
C VAL A 289 -2.50 8.68 4.58
N GLU A 290 -2.38 7.37 4.77
CA GLU A 290 -1.10 6.65 4.85
C GLU A 290 -0.29 6.81 3.57
N GLY A 291 1.01 7.05 3.71
CA GLY A 291 1.98 7.08 2.59
C GLY A 291 1.74 8.19 1.56
N ARG A 292 1.01 9.23 1.93
CA ARG A 292 0.65 10.30 1.00
C ARG A 292 1.83 11.17 0.57
N TYR A 293 2.66 11.56 1.53
CA TYR A 293 3.81 12.43 1.29
C TYR A 293 5.09 11.63 1.07
N VAL A 294 5.33 10.67 1.94
CA VAL A 294 6.44 9.72 1.86
C VAL A 294 5.94 8.32 2.20
N PRO A 295 6.54 7.26 1.64
CA PRO A 295 6.07 5.88 1.86
C PRO A 295 5.99 5.47 3.34
N GLN A 296 6.87 6.00 4.18
CA GLN A 296 6.97 5.72 5.61
C GLN A 296 6.10 6.63 6.49
N GLN A 297 5.21 7.42 5.90
CA GLN A 297 4.29 8.28 6.65
C GLN A 297 3.18 7.46 7.30
N LEU A 298 2.96 7.73 8.59
CA LEU A 298 1.86 7.19 9.38
C LEU A 298 0.75 8.24 9.52
N PRO A 299 -0.51 7.87 9.21
CA PRO A 299 -1.60 8.83 9.18
C PRO A 299 -2.03 9.24 10.59
N PHE A 300 -2.31 10.53 10.79
CA PHE A 300 -2.73 11.09 12.06
C PHE A 300 -3.73 12.23 11.86
N ALA A 301 -4.97 12.06 12.33
CA ALA A 301 -5.98 13.12 12.28
C ALA A 301 -5.68 14.19 13.33
N GLY A 302 -5.67 15.45 12.93
CA GLY A 302 -5.27 16.58 13.77
C GLY A 302 -3.85 17.09 13.52
N ILE A 303 -3.13 16.43 12.63
CA ILE A 303 -1.87 16.90 12.04
C ILE A 303 -2.03 16.73 10.54
N ASN A 304 -2.37 17.80 9.82
CA ASN A 304 -2.71 17.70 8.39
C ASN A 304 -1.51 17.38 7.50
N ARG A 305 -0.31 17.70 7.94
CA ARG A 305 0.93 17.55 7.17
C ARG A 305 1.98 16.89 8.03
N MET A 306 3.12 16.53 7.45
CA MET A 306 4.21 15.92 8.20
C MET A 306 4.81 16.91 9.20
N GLU A 307 4.71 16.60 10.49
CA GLU A 307 5.25 17.44 11.57
C GLU A 307 6.23 16.70 12.48
N ILE A 308 6.05 15.41 12.66
CA ILE A 308 6.83 14.60 13.59
C ILE A 308 7.67 13.63 12.78
N PHE A 309 8.97 13.65 13.04
CA PHE A 309 9.94 12.74 12.44
C PHE A 309 10.68 12.03 13.56
N ASP A 310 10.66 10.69 13.54
CA ASP A 310 11.35 9.90 14.57
C ASP A 310 11.70 8.50 14.06
N ASN A 311 12.61 7.83 14.77
CA ASN A 311 13.06 6.49 14.39
C ASN A 311 12.02 5.40 14.71
N SER A 312 11.21 5.61 15.73
CA SER A 312 10.20 4.67 16.18
C SER A 312 8.88 5.38 16.44
N VAL A 313 7.82 4.90 15.82
CA VAL A 313 6.49 5.50 15.91
C VAL A 313 5.44 4.39 15.97
N ALA A 314 4.46 4.58 16.86
CA ALA A 314 3.24 3.78 16.89
C ALA A 314 2.02 4.70 16.99
N VAL A 315 0.99 4.42 16.20
CA VAL A 315 -0.27 5.18 16.17
C VAL A 315 -1.43 4.23 16.36
N ALA A 316 -2.27 4.48 17.36
CA ALA A 316 -3.57 3.86 17.53
C ALA A 316 -4.64 4.83 17.05
N ARG A 317 -5.56 4.34 16.23
CA ARG A 317 -6.65 5.13 15.65
C ARG A 317 -7.98 4.42 15.85
N LEU A 318 -8.99 5.15 16.28
CA LEU A 318 -10.36 4.67 16.39
C LEU A 318 -11.26 5.56 15.54
N HIS A 319 -11.87 4.97 14.51
CA HIS A 319 -12.72 5.68 13.57
C HIS A 319 -14.16 5.16 13.70
N PHE A 320 -15.06 6.02 14.09
CA PHE A 320 -16.49 5.80 14.12
C PHE A 320 -17.10 6.35 12.85
N ARG A 321 -17.81 5.52 12.09
CA ARG A 321 -18.41 5.91 10.82
C ARG A 321 -19.88 5.54 10.79
N GLN A 322 -20.71 6.56 10.59
CA GLN A 322 -22.17 6.45 10.46
C GLN A 322 -22.58 6.75 9.02
N ARG A 323 -23.26 5.83 8.36
CA ARG A 323 -23.99 6.09 7.11
C ARG A 323 -25.32 6.75 7.47
N ILE A 324 -25.56 7.96 6.99
CA ILE A 324 -26.77 8.74 7.30
C ILE A 324 -27.89 8.38 6.33
N ALA A 325 -27.63 8.51 5.02
CA ALA A 325 -28.59 8.20 3.97
C ALA A 325 -27.83 7.90 2.65
N GLY A 326 -28.27 6.89 1.90
CA GLY A 326 -27.65 6.53 0.63
C GLY A 326 -26.13 6.33 0.74
N ASN A 327 -25.37 7.18 0.07
CA ASN A 327 -23.92 7.16 0.02
C ASN A 327 -23.25 8.22 0.91
N ASN A 328 -23.98 8.79 1.88
CA ASN A 328 -23.48 9.84 2.77
C ASN A 328 -23.04 9.27 4.11
N TYR A 329 -21.89 9.74 4.60
CA TYR A 329 -21.28 9.27 5.84
C TYR A 329 -20.81 10.43 6.71
N ILE A 330 -20.99 10.28 8.02
CA ILE A 330 -20.32 11.10 9.04
C ILE A 330 -19.27 10.24 9.72
N SER A 331 -18.13 10.84 10.02
CA SER A 331 -16.99 10.18 10.66
C SER A 331 -16.51 10.97 11.85
N LEU A 332 -16.21 10.27 12.94
CA LEU A 332 -15.49 10.79 14.08
C LEU A 332 -14.24 9.92 14.27
N ILE A 333 -13.07 10.56 14.32
CA ILE A 333 -11.79 9.87 14.47
C ILE A 333 -11.08 10.38 15.70
N GLY A 334 -10.58 9.47 16.52
CA GLY A 334 -9.64 9.74 17.59
C GLY A 334 -8.32 9.01 17.33
N ASN A 335 -7.18 9.66 17.59
CA ASN A 335 -5.87 9.04 17.47
C ASN A 335 -5.02 9.31 18.70
N TYR A 336 -4.13 8.36 18.96
CA TYR A 336 -3.05 8.48 19.93
C TYR A 336 -1.77 7.94 19.30
N ALA A 337 -0.70 8.71 19.37
CA ALA A 337 0.62 8.32 18.88
C ALA A 337 1.66 8.42 19.97
N ILE A 338 2.61 7.50 19.95
CA ILE A 338 3.85 7.56 20.71
C ILE A 338 5.02 7.51 19.74
N HIS A 339 6.08 8.27 20.02
CA HIS A 339 7.28 8.28 19.19
C HIS A 339 8.55 8.49 20.03
N HIS A 340 9.63 7.89 19.58
CA HIS A 340 10.95 7.96 20.24
C HIS A 340 12.05 7.62 19.23
N ASP A 341 13.24 8.17 19.44
CA ASP A 341 14.43 7.84 18.64
C ASP A 341 14.99 6.44 18.91
N ASP A 342 14.64 5.80 20.00
CA ASP A 342 14.99 4.42 20.32
C ASP A 342 13.73 3.55 20.49
N PHE A 343 13.68 2.43 19.76
CA PHE A 343 12.58 1.47 19.83
C PHE A 343 12.37 0.89 21.24
N PHE A 344 13.44 0.55 21.94
CA PHE A 344 13.33 -0.05 23.27
C PHE A 344 12.78 0.91 24.33
N HIS A 345 12.82 2.21 24.04
CA HIS A 345 12.26 3.26 24.89
C HIS A 345 10.96 3.87 24.35
N LEU A 346 10.37 3.31 23.30
CA LEU A 346 9.17 3.83 22.63
C LEU A 346 8.01 4.09 23.61
N LEU A 347 7.77 3.20 24.57
CA LEU A 347 6.71 3.36 25.58
C LEU A 347 6.93 4.53 26.55
N LYS A 348 8.17 5.05 26.63
CA LYS A 348 8.54 6.23 27.42
C LYS A 348 8.65 7.49 26.54
N GLY A 349 8.37 7.36 25.27
CA GLY A 349 8.48 8.41 24.26
C GLY A 349 7.48 9.55 24.44
N LYS A 350 7.60 10.54 23.59
CA LYS A 350 6.65 11.64 23.51
C LYS A 350 5.33 11.10 22.99
N ASN A 351 4.24 11.69 23.44
CA ASN A 351 2.89 11.29 23.01
C ASN A 351 2.16 12.47 22.36
N VAL A 352 1.33 12.12 21.40
CA VAL A 352 0.45 13.06 20.69
C VAL A 352 -0.93 12.44 20.60
N TRP A 353 -1.96 13.26 20.83
CA TRP A 353 -3.34 12.86 20.63
C TRP A 353 -4.09 13.91 19.82
N GLY A 354 -5.07 13.47 19.08
CA GLY A 354 -5.84 14.33 18.20
C GLY A 354 -7.08 13.63 17.69
N GLY A 355 -7.85 14.36 16.92
CA GLY A 355 -9.07 13.83 16.34
C GLY A 355 -9.63 14.66 15.22
N SER A 356 -10.57 14.09 14.50
CA SER A 356 -11.28 14.80 13.42
C SER A 356 -12.77 14.44 13.40
N LEU A 357 -13.56 15.41 12.93
CA LEU A 357 -14.95 15.25 12.52
C LEU A 357 -15.02 15.45 11.02
N GLY A 358 -15.63 14.50 10.31
CA GLY A 358 -15.69 14.52 8.86
C GLY A 358 -17.04 14.17 8.30
N TYR A 359 -17.28 14.68 7.10
CA TYR A 359 -18.35 14.25 6.23
C TYR A 359 -17.78 13.68 4.96
N ALA A 360 -18.38 12.60 4.45
CA ALA A 360 -17.98 11.98 3.19
C ALA A 360 -19.17 11.55 2.35
N TYR A 361 -19.00 11.61 1.04
CA TYR A 361 -19.94 11.15 0.05
C TYR A 361 -19.25 10.23 -0.95
N ASN A 362 -19.78 9.03 -1.12
CA ASN A 362 -19.26 8.07 -2.10
C ASN A 362 -19.89 8.32 -3.47
N SER A 363 -19.23 9.14 -4.28
CA SER A 363 -19.68 9.51 -5.62
C SER A 363 -19.16 8.56 -6.70
N ILE A 364 -19.72 8.65 -7.90
CA ILE A 364 -19.25 7.92 -9.09
C ILE A 364 -17.83 8.34 -9.49
N ALA A 365 -17.48 9.62 -9.24
CA ALA A 365 -16.15 10.17 -9.52
C ALA A 365 -15.11 9.90 -8.40
N GLY A 366 -15.46 9.04 -7.45
CA GLY A 366 -14.66 8.72 -6.27
C GLY A 366 -15.20 9.37 -4.99
N PRO A 367 -14.58 9.07 -3.84
CA PRO A 367 -15.00 9.62 -2.57
C PRO A 367 -14.74 11.14 -2.51
N LEU A 368 -15.75 11.87 -2.04
CA LEU A 368 -15.62 13.26 -1.62
C LEU A 368 -15.61 13.27 -0.11
N SER A 369 -14.67 13.97 0.52
CA SER A 369 -14.62 14.09 1.97
C SER A 369 -14.12 15.46 2.41
N ALA A 370 -14.71 15.95 3.50
CA ALA A 370 -14.28 17.16 4.18
C ALA A 370 -14.12 16.84 5.66
N THR A 371 -12.97 17.18 6.23
CA THR A 371 -12.66 16.93 7.64
C THR A 371 -12.17 18.19 8.33
N PHE A 372 -12.61 18.35 9.58
CA PHE A 372 -12.07 19.30 10.52
C PHE A 372 -11.33 18.55 11.61
N SER A 373 -10.12 18.95 11.91
CA SER A 373 -9.27 18.20 12.83
C SER A 373 -8.44 19.13 13.71
N MET A 374 -8.04 18.59 14.87
CA MET A 374 -7.17 19.28 15.84
C MET A 374 -6.40 18.24 16.67
N SER A 375 -5.30 18.70 17.27
CA SER A 375 -4.47 17.86 18.14
C SER A 375 -3.84 18.70 19.25
N ASN A 376 -3.22 18.01 20.24
CA ASN A 376 -2.40 18.70 21.25
C ASN A 376 -1.09 19.25 20.68
N GLN A 377 -0.65 18.78 19.51
CA GLN A 377 0.52 19.29 18.79
C GLN A 377 0.20 20.61 18.08
N ASN A 378 -1.00 20.68 17.50
CA ASN A 378 -1.50 21.87 16.82
C ASN A 378 -2.94 22.19 17.30
N THR A 379 -3.09 23.22 18.07
CA THR A 379 -4.37 23.64 18.66
C THR A 379 -5.26 24.42 17.70
N SER A 380 -4.75 24.82 16.54
CA SER A 380 -5.56 25.47 15.50
C SER A 380 -6.45 24.45 14.79
N LEU A 381 -7.69 24.84 14.48
CA LEU A 381 -8.58 24.00 13.70
C LEU A 381 -8.05 23.87 12.27
N GLN A 382 -7.81 22.65 11.87
CA GLN A 382 -7.33 22.30 10.53
C GLN A 382 -8.47 21.80 9.67
N PHE A 383 -8.45 22.15 8.40
CA PHE A 383 -9.42 21.72 7.40
C PHE A 383 -8.74 20.94 6.29
N TYR A 384 -9.31 19.80 5.91
CA TYR A 384 -8.87 19.01 4.77
C TYR A 384 -10.06 18.64 3.87
N LEU A 385 -9.92 18.89 2.59
CA LEU A 385 -10.88 18.53 1.55
C LEU A 385 -10.23 17.58 0.56
N ASN A 386 -10.92 16.50 0.21
CA ASN A 386 -10.51 15.57 -0.83
C ASN A 386 -11.68 15.22 -1.75
N LEU A 387 -11.43 15.20 -3.05
CA LEU A 387 -12.35 14.76 -4.08
C LEU A 387 -11.62 13.86 -5.08
N GLY A 388 -12.11 12.66 -5.27
CA GLY A 388 -11.60 11.72 -6.26
C GLY A 388 -10.97 10.47 -5.65
N PHE A 389 -10.39 9.66 -6.49
CA PHE A 389 -9.83 8.37 -6.12
C PHE A 389 -8.47 8.56 -5.42
N SER A 390 -8.23 7.76 -4.36
CA SER A 390 -6.90 7.63 -3.77
C SER A 390 -6.03 6.74 -4.66
N PHE A 391 -4.89 7.26 -5.10
CA PHE A 391 -3.88 6.56 -5.91
C PHE A 391 -2.47 7.04 -5.54
#